data_adc9edc94011afd5fa9b1a89b6ec1a7e
#
_entry.id   adc9edc94011afd5fa9b1a89b6ec1a7e
#
_cell.length_a   1.000
_cell.length_b   1.000
_cell.length_c   1.000
_cell.angle_alpha   90.00
_cell.angle_beta   90.00
_cell.angle_gamma   90.00
#
_symmetry.space_group_name_H-M   'P 1'
#
loop_
_entity.id
_entity.type
_entity.pdbx_description
1 polymer ?
#
loop_
_entity_poly.entity_id
_entity_poly.type
_entity_poly.pdbx_seq_one_letter_code
_entity_poly.pdbx_strand_id
1 'polypeptide(L)'
;MKIILIDNYDSFTFNLYHYISKFCQNVDVVRNDKINTKEILKKKYNKIVISPGPGNPDQAGNCLSIVNELYNKIPILGVCLGHQIIGQIFGSKIIQAKELVHGKTSKIISKNIGILKGIPKIFEATRYHSLIIDKKTLSKDLEITAMTLDGIITVSYTHLTLPTSYAV
;
A
#
# COMPACT_ATOMS: atom_id res chain seq x y z
N MET A 1 -3.44 8.50 -18.85
CA MET A 1 -3.57 7.74 -17.58
C MET A 1 -4.04 8.69 -16.50
N LYS A 2 -5.03 8.29 -15.70
CA LYS A 2 -5.58 9.08 -14.59
C LYS A 2 -5.45 8.30 -13.29
N ILE A 3 -4.85 8.92 -12.27
CA ILE A 3 -4.56 8.29 -10.97
C ILE A 3 -5.35 9.01 -9.88
N ILE A 4 -5.92 8.26 -8.94
CA ILE A 4 -6.39 8.82 -7.67
C ILE A 4 -5.40 8.43 -6.57
N LEU A 5 -4.98 9.42 -5.80
CA LEU A 5 -4.24 9.26 -4.55
C LEU A 5 -5.20 9.52 -3.39
N ILE A 6 -5.56 8.45 -2.67
CA ILE A 6 -6.44 8.53 -1.52
C ILE A 6 -5.60 8.93 -0.31
N ASP A 7 -5.95 10.06 0.28
CA ASP A 7 -5.25 10.66 1.41
C ASP A 7 -5.88 10.24 2.72
N ASN A 8 -5.14 9.48 3.52
CA ASN A 8 -5.51 9.07 4.87
C ASN A 8 -5.16 10.12 5.94
N TYR A 9 -5.24 11.41 5.60
CA TYR A 9 -4.90 12.51 6.51
C TYR A 9 -3.44 12.49 6.97
N ASP A 10 -2.54 12.18 6.02
CA ASP A 10 -1.11 12.02 6.27
C ASP A 10 -0.27 13.11 5.61
N SER A 11 0.72 13.63 6.33
CA SER A 11 1.62 14.68 5.81
C SER A 11 2.48 14.19 4.63
N PHE A 12 2.74 12.89 4.53
CA PHE A 12 3.54 12.31 3.45
C PHE A 12 2.75 12.15 2.13
N THR A 13 1.43 12.32 2.14
CA THR A 13 0.59 12.18 0.93
C THR A 13 1.08 13.07 -0.20
N PHE A 14 1.42 14.33 0.08
CA PHE A 14 1.90 15.25 -0.96
C PHE A 14 3.31 14.90 -1.47
N ASN A 15 4.15 14.23 -0.69
CA ASN A 15 5.41 13.68 -1.18
C ASN A 15 5.13 12.59 -2.24
N LEU A 16 4.19 11.69 -1.97
CA LEU A 16 3.76 10.69 -2.96
C LEU A 16 3.19 11.36 -4.21
N TYR A 17 2.32 12.38 -4.03
CA TYR A 17 1.79 13.17 -5.14
C TYR A 17 2.91 13.71 -6.03
N HIS A 18 3.91 14.35 -5.44
CA HIS A 18 5.04 14.92 -6.18
C HIS A 18 5.85 13.86 -6.93
N TYR A 19 6.10 12.69 -6.31
CA TYR A 19 6.78 11.59 -6.99
C TYR A 19 5.98 11.05 -8.16
N ILE A 20 4.68 10.80 -7.97
CA ILE A 20 3.79 10.27 -9.01
C ILE A 20 3.63 11.27 -10.15
N SER A 21 3.52 12.57 -9.84
CA SER A 21 3.31 13.63 -10.82
C SER A 21 4.49 13.81 -11.79
N LYS A 22 5.68 13.34 -11.44
CA LYS A 22 6.82 13.28 -12.39
C LYS A 22 6.55 12.34 -13.58
N PHE A 23 5.68 11.35 -13.41
CA PHE A 23 5.38 10.34 -14.42
C PHE A 23 3.94 10.41 -14.94
N CYS A 24 3.04 11.09 -14.24
CA CYS A 24 1.66 11.24 -14.60
C CYS A 24 1.13 12.59 -14.14
N GLN A 25 0.76 13.46 -15.09
CA GLN A 25 0.23 14.81 -14.77
C GLN A 25 -1.22 14.80 -14.25
N ASN A 26 -1.96 13.72 -14.49
CA ASN A 26 -3.37 13.64 -14.10
C ASN A 26 -3.53 12.81 -12.82
N VAL A 27 -3.24 13.44 -11.69
CA VAL A 27 -3.32 12.85 -10.34
C VAL A 27 -4.26 13.69 -9.49
N ASP A 28 -5.37 13.09 -9.08
CA ASP A 28 -6.30 13.69 -8.12
C ASP A 28 -5.95 13.23 -6.70
N VAL A 29 -5.83 14.15 -5.74
CA VAL A 29 -5.69 13.83 -4.31
C VAL A 29 -7.03 14.03 -3.63
N VAL A 30 -7.57 12.98 -2.99
CA VAL A 30 -8.90 13.01 -2.36
C VAL A 30 -8.84 12.34 -1.00
N ARG A 31 -9.44 12.96 0.02
CA ARG A 31 -9.53 12.39 1.38
C ARG A 31 -10.29 11.07 1.39
N ASN A 32 -9.89 10.15 2.24
CA ASN A 32 -10.42 8.79 2.33
C ASN A 32 -11.94 8.73 2.66
N ASP A 33 -12.47 9.76 3.31
CA ASP A 33 -13.89 9.92 3.65
C ASP A 33 -14.70 10.71 2.60
N LYS A 34 -14.04 11.26 1.58
CA LYS A 34 -14.64 12.11 0.52
C LYS A 34 -14.70 11.42 -0.85
N ILE A 35 -14.44 10.13 -0.91
CA ILE A 35 -14.48 9.35 -2.15
C ILE A 35 -15.03 7.95 -1.85
N ASN A 36 -15.77 7.38 -2.76
CA ASN A 36 -16.27 6.02 -2.69
C ASN A 36 -16.07 5.28 -4.01
N THR A 37 -16.35 3.98 -4.02
CA THR A 37 -16.15 3.09 -5.18
C THR A 37 -16.94 3.54 -6.41
N LYS A 38 -18.18 4.01 -6.24
CA LYS A 38 -19.03 4.48 -7.36
C LYS A 38 -18.43 5.71 -8.03
N GLU A 39 -17.91 6.64 -7.25
CA GLU A 39 -17.28 7.85 -7.75
C GLU A 39 -15.95 7.55 -8.46
N ILE A 40 -15.14 6.62 -7.93
CA ILE A 40 -13.91 6.17 -8.58
C ILE A 40 -14.21 5.61 -9.96
N LEU A 41 -15.20 4.73 -10.08
CA LEU A 41 -15.61 4.14 -11.35
C LEU A 41 -16.20 5.20 -12.31
N LYS A 42 -17.06 6.09 -11.80
CA LYS A 42 -17.66 7.18 -12.61
C LYS A 42 -16.59 8.12 -13.18
N LYS A 43 -15.57 8.45 -12.40
CA LYS A 43 -14.45 9.33 -12.81
C LYS A 43 -13.40 8.62 -13.68
N LYS A 44 -13.54 7.30 -13.89
CA LYS A 44 -12.70 6.46 -14.76
C LYS A 44 -11.21 6.54 -14.42
N TYR A 45 -10.86 6.41 -13.14
CA TYR A 45 -9.46 6.29 -12.73
C TYR A 45 -8.87 4.97 -13.23
N ASN A 46 -7.63 5.04 -13.71
CA ASN A 46 -6.88 3.88 -14.20
C ASN A 46 -6.07 3.18 -13.10
N LYS A 47 -5.70 3.90 -12.05
CA LYS A 47 -4.92 3.40 -10.91
C LYS A 47 -5.36 4.08 -9.62
N ILE A 48 -5.25 3.36 -8.53
CA ILE A 48 -5.51 3.85 -7.17
C ILE A 48 -4.22 3.76 -6.37
N VAL A 49 -3.87 4.83 -5.66
CA VAL A 49 -2.80 4.82 -4.65
C VAL A 49 -3.44 5.17 -3.31
N ILE A 50 -3.13 4.39 -2.28
CA ILE A 50 -3.60 4.62 -0.91
C ILE A 50 -2.41 5.04 -0.07
N SER A 51 -2.48 6.23 0.51
CA SER A 51 -1.38 6.84 1.26
C SER A 51 -1.12 6.16 2.61
N PRO A 52 0.02 6.44 3.25
CA PRO A 52 0.17 6.29 4.69
C PRO A 52 -0.95 7.01 5.44
N GLY A 53 -1.09 6.72 6.73
CA GLY A 53 -2.05 7.40 7.57
C GLY A 53 -1.94 6.98 9.04
N PRO A 54 -2.60 7.72 9.95
CA PRO A 54 -2.66 7.37 11.36
C PRO A 54 -3.60 6.17 11.62
N GLY A 55 -3.47 5.58 12.80
CA GLY A 55 -4.38 4.53 13.27
C GLY A 55 -4.14 3.17 12.61
N ASN A 56 -5.24 2.50 12.28
CA ASN A 56 -5.26 1.16 11.70
C ASN A 56 -6.23 1.09 10.49
N PRO A 57 -6.27 -0.02 9.74
CA PRO A 57 -7.14 -0.16 8.57
C PRO A 57 -8.62 0.13 8.83
N ASP A 58 -9.17 -0.23 10.01
CA ASP A 58 -10.59 -0.03 10.33
C ASP A 58 -10.95 1.45 10.49
N GLN A 59 -9.94 2.31 10.71
CA GLN A 59 -10.09 3.76 10.87
C GLN A 59 -9.79 4.54 9.57
N ALA A 60 -9.52 3.84 8.47
CA ALA A 60 -9.11 4.45 7.19
C ALA A 60 -10.28 4.88 6.29
N GLY A 61 -11.38 5.34 6.86
CA GLY A 61 -12.54 5.82 6.11
C GLY A 61 -13.08 4.79 5.12
N ASN A 62 -13.20 5.15 3.85
CA ASN A 62 -13.74 4.26 2.82
C ASN A 62 -12.70 3.31 2.19
N CYS A 63 -11.43 3.31 2.66
CA CYS A 63 -10.37 2.55 2.00
C CYS A 63 -10.59 1.04 1.98
N LEU A 64 -11.12 0.45 3.07
CA LEU A 64 -11.41 -0.99 3.09
C LEU A 64 -12.44 -1.37 2.02
N SER A 65 -13.56 -0.63 1.91
CA SER A 65 -14.57 -0.90 0.88
C SER A 65 -14.03 -0.69 -0.53
N ILE A 66 -13.23 0.36 -0.74
CA ILE A 66 -12.60 0.66 -2.03
C ILE A 66 -11.69 -0.49 -2.46
N VAL A 67 -10.82 -0.98 -1.57
CA VAL A 67 -9.94 -2.12 -1.89
C VAL A 67 -10.78 -3.36 -2.16
N ASN A 68 -11.71 -3.71 -1.28
CA ASN A 68 -12.54 -4.91 -1.40
C ASN A 68 -13.35 -4.98 -2.71
N GLU A 69 -13.88 -3.86 -3.18
CA GLU A 69 -14.72 -3.81 -4.38
C GLU A 69 -13.92 -3.63 -5.68
N LEU A 70 -12.70 -3.07 -5.62
CA LEU A 70 -11.96 -2.65 -6.80
C LEU A 70 -10.63 -3.38 -7.02
N TYR A 71 -10.13 -4.22 -6.10
CA TYR A 71 -8.83 -4.88 -6.23
C TYR A 71 -8.69 -5.72 -7.51
N ASN A 72 -9.80 -6.25 -8.04
CA ASN A 72 -9.83 -7.06 -9.28
C ASN A 72 -10.24 -6.24 -10.52
N LYS A 73 -10.45 -4.92 -10.40
CA LYS A 73 -10.91 -4.05 -11.49
C LYS A 73 -9.90 -2.97 -11.83
N ILE A 74 -9.21 -2.44 -10.84
CA ILE A 74 -8.26 -1.33 -10.99
C ILE A 74 -7.00 -1.65 -10.19
N PRO A 75 -5.78 -1.52 -10.75
CA PRO A 75 -4.55 -1.68 -9.99
C PRO A 75 -4.49 -0.74 -8.79
N ILE A 76 -4.17 -1.28 -7.63
CA ILE A 76 -4.08 -0.55 -6.36
C ILE A 76 -2.66 -0.64 -5.82
N LEU A 77 -2.08 0.50 -5.44
CA LEU A 77 -0.84 0.59 -4.66
C LEU A 77 -1.18 1.11 -3.26
N GLY A 78 -0.91 0.30 -2.24
CA GLY A 78 -1.02 0.73 -0.85
C GLY A 78 0.35 1.01 -0.23
N VAL A 79 0.51 2.17 0.40
CA VAL A 79 1.75 2.57 1.08
C VAL A 79 1.50 2.64 2.59
N CYS A 80 2.30 1.95 3.39
CA CYS A 80 2.23 1.87 4.85
C CYS A 80 0.83 1.44 5.32
N LEU A 81 -0.04 2.35 5.78
CA LEU A 81 -1.43 2.05 6.12
C LEU A 81 -2.17 1.41 4.93
N GLY A 82 -1.94 1.89 3.71
CA GLY A 82 -2.50 1.30 2.50
C GLY A 82 -2.07 -0.17 2.28
N HIS A 83 -0.83 -0.53 2.63
CA HIS A 83 -0.34 -1.91 2.63
C HIS A 83 -1.10 -2.77 3.64
N GLN A 84 -1.29 -2.26 4.85
CA GLN A 84 -2.03 -2.95 5.91
C GLN A 84 -3.50 -3.17 5.51
N ILE A 85 -4.14 -2.18 4.88
CA ILE A 85 -5.52 -2.27 4.35
C ILE A 85 -5.62 -3.42 3.35
N ILE A 86 -4.70 -3.51 2.38
CA ILE A 86 -4.66 -4.60 1.41
C ILE A 86 -4.46 -5.92 2.15
N GLY A 87 -3.49 -6.02 3.06
CA GLY A 87 -3.26 -7.22 3.86
C GLY A 87 -4.51 -7.69 4.60
N GLN A 88 -5.24 -6.77 5.23
CA GLN A 88 -6.47 -7.08 5.98
C GLN A 88 -7.59 -7.57 5.06
N ILE A 89 -7.80 -6.95 3.91
CA ILE A 89 -8.82 -7.39 2.92
C ILE A 89 -8.56 -8.81 2.44
N PHE A 90 -7.29 -9.19 2.29
CA PHE A 90 -6.91 -10.55 1.94
C PHE A 90 -6.82 -11.50 3.15
N GLY A 91 -7.37 -11.12 4.31
CA GLY A 91 -7.52 -11.97 5.50
C GLY A 91 -6.31 -12.03 6.43
N SER A 92 -5.29 -11.23 6.19
CA SER A 92 -4.14 -11.13 7.11
C SER A 92 -4.48 -10.32 8.36
N LYS A 93 -3.96 -10.72 9.50
CA LYS A 93 -4.06 -9.94 10.74
C LYS A 93 -3.05 -8.80 10.74
N ILE A 94 -3.49 -7.65 11.22
CA ILE A 94 -2.62 -6.50 11.48
C ILE A 94 -2.32 -6.51 12.98
N ILE A 95 -1.06 -6.57 13.32
CA ILE A 95 -0.59 -6.68 14.71
C ILE A 95 0.42 -5.59 15.03
N GLN A 96 0.61 -5.31 16.31
CA GLN A 96 1.65 -4.41 16.76
C GLN A 96 3.03 -5.03 16.53
N ALA A 97 3.96 -4.25 15.99
CA ALA A 97 5.35 -4.67 15.88
C ALA A 97 5.97 -4.88 17.26
N LYS A 98 6.86 -5.88 17.39
CA LYS A 98 7.56 -6.14 18.64
C LYS A 98 8.41 -4.96 19.10
N GLU A 99 8.97 -4.22 18.15
CA GLU A 99 9.72 -3.00 18.38
C GLU A 99 9.06 -1.85 17.63
N LEU A 100 8.88 -0.73 18.30
CA LEU A 100 8.44 0.50 17.69
C LEU A 100 9.60 1.10 16.91
N VAL A 101 9.50 1.10 15.58
CA VAL A 101 10.52 1.66 14.71
C VAL A 101 10.01 2.97 14.11
N HIS A 102 10.62 4.08 14.52
CA HIS A 102 10.26 5.40 14.02
C HIS A 102 11.51 6.13 13.54
N GLY A 103 11.60 6.36 12.23
CA GLY A 103 12.73 7.07 11.62
C GLY A 103 14.06 6.30 11.58
N LYS A 104 14.07 5.01 11.87
CA LYS A 104 15.27 4.16 11.77
C LYS A 104 15.32 3.45 10.43
N THR A 105 16.52 3.36 9.85
CA THR A 105 16.76 2.55 8.66
C THR A 105 16.84 1.07 9.00
N SER A 106 16.41 0.24 8.08
CA SER A 106 16.55 -1.22 8.15
C SER A 106 16.98 -1.75 6.79
N LYS A 107 17.77 -2.81 6.81
CA LYS A 107 18.12 -3.54 5.59
C LYS A 107 16.92 -4.36 5.12
N ILE A 108 16.56 -4.17 3.87
CA ILE A 108 15.43 -4.83 3.20
C ILE A 108 15.99 -5.83 2.22
N ILE A 109 15.48 -7.06 2.27
CA ILE A 109 15.76 -8.11 1.27
C ILE A 109 14.62 -8.11 0.28
N SER A 110 14.93 -7.92 -1.01
CA SER A 110 13.98 -7.87 -2.13
C SER A 110 14.15 -9.07 -3.04
N LYS A 111 13.03 -9.61 -3.54
CA LYS A 111 13.04 -10.60 -4.64
C LYS A 111 13.31 -9.98 -6.01
N ASN A 112 13.41 -8.67 -6.13
CA ASN A 112 13.60 -7.94 -7.40
C ASN A 112 12.50 -8.22 -8.44
N ILE A 113 11.26 -8.33 -8.00
CA ILE A 113 10.09 -8.57 -8.86
C ILE A 113 9.01 -7.50 -8.63
N GLY A 114 8.05 -7.39 -9.55
CA GLY A 114 6.95 -6.44 -9.48
C GLY A 114 7.45 -5.00 -9.46
N ILE A 115 6.96 -4.21 -8.50
CA ILE A 115 7.36 -2.80 -8.33
C ILE A 115 8.82 -2.62 -7.87
N LEU A 116 9.45 -3.70 -7.40
CA LEU A 116 10.85 -3.70 -6.96
C LEU A 116 11.83 -4.13 -8.06
N LYS A 117 11.34 -4.35 -9.29
CA LYS A 117 12.19 -4.71 -10.42
C LYS A 117 13.22 -3.61 -10.69
N GLY A 118 14.50 -3.99 -10.75
CA GLY A 118 15.62 -3.05 -10.95
C GLY A 118 16.17 -2.41 -9.67
N ILE A 119 15.57 -2.66 -8.52
CA ILE A 119 16.10 -2.24 -7.21
C ILE A 119 17.10 -3.30 -6.73
N PRO A 120 18.20 -2.93 -6.05
CA PRO A 120 19.14 -3.90 -5.48
C PRO A 120 18.44 -4.95 -4.62
N LYS A 121 18.94 -6.20 -4.62
CA LYS A 121 18.40 -7.27 -3.78
C LYS A 121 18.43 -6.95 -2.29
N ILE A 122 19.41 -6.15 -1.86
CA ILE A 122 19.52 -5.64 -0.50
C ILE A 122 19.67 -4.13 -0.59
N PHE A 123 18.80 -3.41 0.10
CA PHE A 123 18.84 -1.94 0.20
C PHE A 123 18.40 -1.48 1.59
N GLU A 124 18.70 -0.25 1.94
CA GLU A 124 18.25 0.37 3.19
C GLU A 124 16.99 1.19 2.94
N ALA A 125 16.01 1.07 3.84
CA ALA A 125 14.81 1.89 3.84
C ALA A 125 14.46 2.35 5.26
N THR A 126 13.94 3.56 5.34
CA THR A 126 13.46 4.13 6.60
C THR A 126 12.09 3.56 6.94
N ARG A 127 11.88 3.24 8.22
CA ARG A 127 10.63 2.67 8.73
C ARG A 127 9.96 3.65 9.67
N TYR A 128 8.63 3.80 9.51
CA TYR A 128 7.78 4.68 10.32
C TYR A 128 6.47 3.97 10.69
N HIS A 129 6.53 2.75 11.20
CA HIS A 129 5.32 1.99 11.50
C HIS A 129 5.38 1.32 12.87
N SER A 130 4.25 1.31 13.55
CA SER A 130 3.99 0.55 14.78
C SER A 130 3.19 -0.73 14.51
N LEU A 131 2.48 -0.80 13.37
CA LEU A 131 1.67 -1.95 12.95
C LEU A 131 2.30 -2.65 11.75
N ILE A 132 2.17 -3.98 11.73
CA ILE A 132 2.69 -4.86 10.68
C ILE A 132 1.65 -5.91 10.30
N ILE A 133 1.79 -6.47 9.10
CA ILE A 133 1.06 -7.67 8.70
C ILE A 133 1.69 -8.87 9.41
N ASP A 134 0.88 -9.64 10.14
CA ASP A 134 1.33 -10.89 10.77
C ASP A 134 1.64 -11.93 9.70
N LYS A 135 2.92 -12.26 9.55
CA LYS A 135 3.40 -13.24 8.59
C LYS A 135 2.73 -14.61 8.72
N LYS A 136 2.29 -14.99 9.93
CA LYS A 136 1.63 -16.27 10.18
C LYS A 136 0.23 -16.36 9.59
N THR A 137 -0.40 -15.21 9.36
CA THR A 137 -1.76 -15.11 8.83
C THR A 137 -1.78 -14.58 7.40
N LEU A 138 -0.62 -14.46 6.75
CA LEU A 138 -0.55 -13.97 5.37
C LEU A 138 -1.36 -14.87 4.43
N SER A 139 -2.27 -14.25 3.68
CA SER A 139 -3.07 -14.93 2.67
C SER A 139 -2.20 -15.57 1.59
N LYS A 140 -2.67 -16.70 1.04
CA LYS A 140 -2.05 -17.36 -0.13
C LYS A 140 -2.14 -16.50 -1.39
N ASP A 141 -3.07 -15.54 -1.43
CA ASP A 141 -3.26 -14.63 -2.55
C ASP A 141 -2.24 -13.47 -2.53
N LEU A 142 -1.42 -13.39 -1.48
CA LEU A 142 -0.38 -12.37 -1.32
C LEU A 142 1.01 -13.01 -1.36
N GLU A 143 1.85 -12.57 -2.30
CA GLU A 143 3.27 -12.93 -2.32
C GLU A 143 4.11 -11.87 -1.64
N ILE A 144 4.98 -12.27 -0.70
CA ILE A 144 5.99 -11.39 -0.12
C ILE A 144 7.10 -11.18 -1.14
N THR A 145 7.34 -9.93 -1.52
CA THR A 145 8.39 -9.54 -2.46
C THR A 145 9.55 -8.82 -1.81
N ALA A 146 9.35 -8.28 -0.61
CA ALA A 146 10.42 -7.79 0.24
C ALA A 146 10.08 -7.91 1.72
N MET A 147 11.13 -8.09 2.54
CA MET A 147 11.05 -8.11 3.99
C MET A 147 12.33 -7.60 4.62
N THR A 148 12.26 -7.21 5.89
CA THR A 148 13.44 -6.91 6.70
C THR A 148 14.21 -8.18 7.04
N LEU A 149 15.46 -8.05 7.51
CA LEU A 149 16.27 -9.18 7.96
C LEU A 149 15.61 -9.95 9.14
N ASP A 150 14.89 -9.26 9.99
CA ASP A 150 14.12 -9.81 11.12
C ASP A 150 12.73 -10.36 10.70
N GLY A 151 12.45 -10.38 9.40
CA GLY A 151 11.31 -11.08 8.81
C GLY A 151 10.00 -10.29 8.79
N ILE A 152 10.03 -8.98 8.99
CA ILE A 152 8.85 -8.11 8.85
C ILE A 152 8.56 -7.91 7.37
N ILE A 153 7.31 -8.15 6.95
CA ILE A 153 6.87 -7.96 5.57
C ILE A 153 6.87 -6.46 5.27
N THR A 154 7.61 -6.04 4.25
CA THR A 154 7.68 -4.65 3.79
C THR A 154 6.98 -4.44 2.46
N VAL A 155 6.99 -5.44 1.58
CA VAL A 155 6.29 -5.38 0.29
C VAL A 155 5.63 -6.73 0.00
N SER A 156 4.38 -6.69 -0.41
CA SER A 156 3.67 -7.85 -0.96
C SER A 156 2.86 -7.47 -2.19
N TYR A 157 2.51 -8.44 -3.01
CA TYR A 157 1.61 -8.23 -4.14
C TYR A 157 0.67 -9.42 -4.33
N THR A 158 -0.42 -9.20 -5.06
CA THR A 158 -1.39 -10.24 -5.40
C THR A 158 -0.96 -10.99 -6.66
N HIS A 159 -1.15 -12.32 -6.69
CA HIS A 159 -0.96 -13.15 -7.88
C HIS A 159 -2.12 -13.11 -8.86
N LEU A 160 -3.14 -12.30 -8.59
CA LEU A 160 -4.33 -12.24 -9.41
C LEU A 160 -3.98 -11.75 -10.83
N THR A 161 -4.45 -12.47 -11.81
CA THR A 161 -4.31 -12.10 -13.23
C THR A 161 -5.08 -10.82 -13.50
N LEU A 162 -4.40 -9.70 -13.60
CA LEU A 162 -4.89 -8.36 -14.00
C LEU A 162 -6.27 -7.93 -13.44
N PRO A 163 -6.34 -6.72 -12.90
CA PRO A 163 -5.24 -5.81 -12.60
C PRO A 163 -4.48 -6.22 -11.33
N THR A 164 -3.16 -6.06 -11.33
CA THR A 164 -2.34 -6.42 -10.18
C THR A 164 -2.31 -5.30 -9.14
N SER A 165 -2.60 -5.63 -7.89
CA SER A 165 -2.47 -4.70 -6.77
C SER A 165 -1.14 -4.91 -6.05
N TYR A 166 -0.45 -3.82 -5.74
CA TYR A 166 0.82 -3.79 -5.03
C TYR A 166 0.67 -3.07 -3.69
N ALA A 167 1.44 -3.52 -2.71
CA ALA A 167 1.43 -2.92 -1.39
C ALA A 167 2.86 -2.77 -0.86
N VAL A 168 3.19 -1.58 -0.34
CA VAL A 168 4.50 -1.17 0.17
C VAL A 168 4.36 -0.54 1.55
#